data_b651eeeea70332f34393585edadb30f5
#
_entry.id   b651eeeea70332f34393585edadb30f5
#
_cell.length_a   1.000
_cell.length_b   1.000
_cell.length_c   1.000
_cell.angle_alpha   90.00
_cell.angle_beta   90.00
_cell.angle_gamma   90.00
#
_symmetry.space_group_name_H-M   'P 1'
#
loop_
_entity.id
_entity.type
_entity.pdbx_description
1 polymer ?
#
loop_
_entity_poly.entity_id
_entity_poly.type
_entity_poly.pdbx_seq_one_letter_code
_entity_poly.pdbx_strand_id
1 'polypeptide(L)'
;MKASRIFLRLSALALCLASAAAPVLADTPLPQLRKQGTTSQLIVDGKPFLLLGGELHNSSASSLDYLNGVWPLLKSAGLNTVIAPVEWDQIEPREGHFDFTVLDGMLQQARENDMRIVLLWFGAWKNSMSSYAPSWVKHDYQRFPRARNRAGEPQDILTPFSNKLLAADKAAFAAVMRHLKDADSQRTVVMVQVENEIGMLPDVRDFGPLADAALKQQVPAPLTAYLKANRSALTPHVRTLWEAQGARSSGSWAEVFGTSVEAEEVFQAWHYATFTNALTAAGKAAYGLPMYVNVALNRPGKKPGEYPSAGPLPHLFDIWKAGAPVVDFIGIDTYFPNYVEWARKFKRPDNPLFVPEANYAGRPDIGANAFFSIGELDAIGYSPFGIDGPKDYSKDTLPGAFRVLKQLSPLILSAQGKGQMRGFKAPVTYEGKVDVRPQTAKLGGYTLEVSFNAPWEKDLKESDVDIRGGLVIQTGENEFIVAGKGIVVVFKDADGKAAVGLDKLTEGSFVDGKWKEGRWLNGDESHQGRHVQMPADGFAIQKVTLYKFR
;
A
#
# COMPACT_ATOMS: atom_id res chain seq x y z
N MET A 1 -56.81 34.86 78.36
CA MET A 1 -57.54 33.92 77.57
C MET A 1 -57.37 34.32 76.07
N LYS A 2 -56.35 33.92 75.41
CA LYS A 2 -56.18 33.94 73.91
C LYS A 2 -55.26 32.80 73.52
N ALA A 3 -55.75 31.84 72.78
CA ALA A 3 -54.99 30.74 72.23
C ALA A 3 -54.27 31.15 70.96
N SER A 4 -52.94 30.95 70.90
CA SER A 4 -52.14 31.15 69.72
C SER A 4 -51.95 29.82 69.02
N ARG A 5 -52.39 29.71 67.75
CA ARG A 5 -52.18 28.58 66.87
C ARG A 5 -50.82 28.78 66.17
N ILE A 6 -49.93 27.78 66.33
CA ILE A 6 -48.69 27.66 65.61
C ILE A 6 -48.94 26.85 64.38
N PHE A 7 -48.70 27.42 63.17
CA PHE A 7 -48.72 26.72 61.90
C PHE A 7 -47.31 26.15 61.62
N LEU A 8 -47.20 24.84 61.57
CA LEU A 8 -45.99 24.14 61.07
C LEU A 8 -46.06 24.11 59.56
N ARG A 9 -45.13 24.77 58.88
CA ARG A 9 -44.93 24.59 57.44
C ARG A 9 -43.91 23.49 57.21
N LEU A 10 -44.33 22.36 56.62
CA LEU A 10 -43.47 21.34 56.06
C LEU A 10 -43.01 21.82 54.68
N SER A 11 -41.72 22.06 54.54
CA SER A 11 -41.05 22.28 53.23
C SER A 11 -40.62 20.91 52.70
N ALA A 12 -41.28 20.42 51.66
CA ALA A 12 -40.84 19.26 50.92
C ALA A 12 -39.68 19.64 49.97
N LEU A 13 -38.51 19.14 50.27
CA LEU A 13 -37.31 19.26 49.40
C LEU A 13 -37.40 18.18 48.31
N ALA A 14 -37.76 18.56 47.08
CA ALA A 14 -37.72 17.66 45.92
C ALA A 14 -36.26 17.55 45.43
N LEU A 15 -35.63 16.41 45.67
CA LEU A 15 -34.29 16.09 45.15
C LEU A 15 -34.44 15.67 43.69
N CYS A 16 -34.17 16.56 42.73
CA CYS A 16 -34.03 16.20 41.32
C CYS A 16 -32.71 15.46 41.11
N LEU A 17 -32.75 14.13 41.02
CA LEU A 17 -31.64 13.32 40.51
C LEU A 17 -31.54 13.60 39.01
N ALA A 18 -30.64 14.49 38.61
CA ALA A 18 -30.20 14.62 37.23
C ALA A 18 -29.33 13.38 36.91
N SER A 19 -29.89 12.39 36.27
CA SER A 19 -29.14 11.29 35.65
C SER A 19 -28.31 11.88 34.52
N ALA A 20 -27.03 12.16 34.77
CA ALA A 20 -26.08 12.45 33.71
C ALA A 20 -25.94 11.18 32.87
N ALA A 21 -26.65 11.11 31.76
CA ALA A 21 -26.38 10.12 30.73
C ALA A 21 -24.94 10.36 30.26
N ALA A 22 -24.05 9.45 30.60
CA ALA A 22 -22.71 9.42 29.98
C ALA A 22 -22.91 9.38 28.46
N PRO A 23 -22.18 10.21 27.70
CA PRO A 23 -22.25 10.14 26.25
C PRO A 23 -21.86 8.70 25.86
N VAL A 24 -22.77 7.98 25.22
CA VAL A 24 -22.46 6.75 24.51
C VAL A 24 -21.45 7.18 23.45
N LEU A 25 -20.17 6.88 23.67
CA LEU A 25 -19.15 7.04 22.64
C LEU A 25 -19.63 6.21 21.46
N ALA A 26 -20.07 6.88 20.40
CA ALA A 26 -20.43 6.19 19.16
C ALA A 26 -19.23 5.35 18.76
N ASP A 27 -19.45 4.04 18.54
CA ASP A 27 -18.41 3.11 18.14
C ASP A 27 -17.68 3.70 16.91
N THR A 28 -16.38 3.94 17.04
CA THR A 28 -15.56 4.43 15.93
C THR A 28 -15.68 3.43 14.78
N PRO A 29 -16.13 3.85 13.58
CA PRO A 29 -16.35 2.92 12.49
C PRO A 29 -15.04 2.21 12.11
N LEU A 30 -15.16 0.94 11.73
CA LEU A 30 -14.02 0.15 11.28
C LEU A 30 -13.35 0.80 10.07
N PRO A 31 -12.01 0.76 10.00
CA PRO A 31 -11.30 1.04 8.77
C PRO A 31 -11.86 0.19 7.62
N GLN A 32 -12.02 0.80 6.44
CA GLN A 32 -12.59 0.13 5.28
C GLN A 32 -12.07 0.73 3.97
N LEU A 33 -12.15 -0.03 2.88
CA LEU A 33 -11.94 0.49 1.55
C LEU A 33 -13.28 0.97 0.97
N ARG A 34 -13.27 2.16 0.38
CA ARG A 34 -14.45 2.74 -0.28
C ARG A 34 -14.12 3.13 -1.71
N LYS A 35 -14.93 2.69 -2.65
CA LYS A 35 -14.78 3.06 -4.06
C LYS A 35 -14.94 4.57 -4.24
N GLN A 36 -14.00 5.18 -4.99
CA GLN A 36 -13.98 6.59 -5.33
C GLN A 36 -13.60 6.73 -6.82
N GLY A 37 -14.57 6.97 -7.68
CA GLY A 37 -14.32 7.06 -9.13
C GLY A 37 -13.60 5.83 -9.68
N THR A 38 -12.39 6.01 -10.20
CA THR A 38 -11.57 4.93 -10.80
C THR A 38 -10.67 4.22 -9.79
N THR A 39 -10.65 4.62 -8.52
CA THR A 39 -9.82 4.03 -7.46
C THR A 39 -10.62 3.63 -6.23
N SER A 40 -9.94 3.18 -5.17
CA SER A 40 -10.51 3.01 -3.83
C SER A 40 -9.67 3.79 -2.83
N GLN A 41 -10.33 4.33 -1.82
CA GLN A 41 -9.71 5.06 -0.72
C GLN A 41 -9.77 4.24 0.57
N LEU A 42 -8.74 4.32 1.38
CA LEU A 42 -8.79 3.88 2.77
C LEU A 42 -9.60 4.91 3.58
N ILE A 43 -10.56 4.43 4.35
CA ILE A 43 -11.38 5.23 5.27
C ILE A 43 -10.97 4.86 6.68
N VAL A 44 -10.53 5.84 7.44
CA VAL A 44 -10.18 5.71 8.87
C VAL A 44 -11.00 6.74 9.65
N ASP A 45 -11.58 6.35 10.76
CA ASP A 45 -12.48 7.20 11.57
C ASP A 45 -13.61 7.84 10.73
N GLY A 46 -14.12 7.10 9.75
CA GLY A 46 -15.17 7.54 8.83
C GLY A 46 -14.74 8.52 7.74
N LYS A 47 -13.45 8.90 7.68
CA LYS A 47 -12.90 9.87 6.73
C LYS A 47 -11.87 9.24 5.79
N PRO A 48 -11.75 9.75 4.54
CA PRO A 48 -10.65 9.35 3.66
C PRO A 48 -9.30 9.63 4.32
N PHE A 49 -8.38 8.67 4.20
CA PHE A 49 -7.06 8.71 4.83
C PHE A 49 -5.97 8.44 3.80
N LEU A 50 -5.03 9.37 3.66
CA LEU A 50 -3.82 9.19 2.85
C LEU A 50 -2.73 8.59 3.74
N LEU A 51 -2.32 7.36 3.46
CA LEU A 51 -1.31 6.66 4.23
C LEU A 51 0.09 7.14 3.82
N LEU A 52 0.76 7.87 4.70
CA LEU A 52 2.15 8.27 4.59
C LEU A 52 2.93 7.40 5.57
N GLY A 53 3.43 6.27 5.09
CA GLY A 53 3.94 5.20 5.92
C GLY A 53 5.44 5.00 5.84
N GLY A 54 5.90 4.05 6.67
CA GLY A 54 7.22 3.46 6.60
C GLY A 54 7.17 2.07 7.20
N GLU A 55 7.84 1.13 6.55
CA GLU A 55 7.93 -0.25 7.02
C GLU A 55 9.18 -0.42 7.87
N LEU A 56 9.01 -1.02 9.04
CA LEU A 56 10.11 -1.36 9.95
C LEU A 56 10.96 -2.51 9.38
N HIS A 57 12.24 -2.58 9.78
CA HIS A 57 12.99 -3.82 9.61
C HIS A 57 12.29 -4.98 10.33
N ASN A 58 12.46 -6.18 9.81
CA ASN A 58 11.68 -7.36 10.18
C ASN A 58 11.69 -7.66 11.69
N SER A 59 12.81 -7.46 12.38
CA SER A 59 12.93 -7.77 13.81
C SER A 59 12.67 -6.58 14.74
N SER A 60 12.40 -5.39 14.21
CA SER A 60 12.31 -4.17 15.04
C SER A 60 11.10 -4.16 15.97
N ALA A 61 10.01 -4.80 15.57
CA ALA A 61 8.80 -4.92 16.38
C ALA A 61 8.85 -6.08 17.39
N SER A 62 9.88 -6.92 17.37
CA SER A 62 10.02 -8.07 18.29
C SER A 62 10.40 -7.68 19.72
N SER A 63 10.79 -6.41 19.95
CA SER A 63 11.16 -5.88 21.26
C SER A 63 10.55 -4.51 21.50
N LEU A 64 9.74 -4.37 22.55
CA LEU A 64 9.13 -3.09 22.92
C LEU A 64 10.16 -2.02 23.33
N ASP A 65 11.25 -2.42 23.96
CA ASP A 65 12.34 -1.50 24.35
C ASP A 65 13.03 -0.92 23.10
N TYR A 66 13.32 -1.78 22.11
CA TYR A 66 13.87 -1.34 20.84
C TYR A 66 12.90 -0.39 20.13
N LEU A 67 11.65 -0.80 19.99
CA LEU A 67 10.61 -0.05 19.30
C LEU A 67 10.37 1.31 19.96
N ASN A 68 10.42 1.41 21.30
CA ASN A 68 10.28 2.67 22.02
C ASN A 68 11.33 3.71 21.60
N GLY A 69 12.54 3.28 21.27
CA GLY A 69 13.61 4.16 20.75
C GLY A 69 13.39 4.63 19.32
N VAL A 70 12.52 3.97 18.54
CA VAL A 70 12.30 4.24 17.12
C VAL A 70 11.26 5.36 16.87
N TRP A 71 10.24 5.49 17.70
CA TRP A 71 9.14 6.44 17.47
C TRP A 71 9.54 7.89 17.22
N PRO A 72 10.53 8.49 17.92
CA PRO A 72 10.97 9.84 17.61
C PRO A 72 11.50 10.00 16.18
N LEU A 73 12.20 8.97 15.68
CA LEU A 73 12.71 8.93 14.33
C LEU A 73 11.57 8.88 13.30
N LEU A 74 10.55 8.03 13.52
CA LEU A 74 9.39 7.92 12.65
C LEU A 74 8.61 9.25 12.57
N LYS A 75 8.46 9.94 13.69
CA LYS A 75 7.87 11.29 13.73
C LYS A 75 8.68 12.29 12.91
N SER A 76 10.00 12.28 13.03
CA SER A 76 10.90 13.18 12.28
C SER A 76 10.83 12.93 10.77
N ALA A 77 10.58 11.71 10.34
CA ALA A 77 10.33 11.34 8.95
C ALA A 77 8.99 11.84 8.40
N GLY A 78 8.07 12.29 9.26
CA GLY A 78 6.77 12.85 8.88
C GLY A 78 5.68 11.81 8.65
N LEU A 79 5.84 10.60 9.18
CA LEU A 79 4.87 9.51 9.05
C LEU A 79 3.55 9.81 9.78
N ASN A 80 2.48 9.19 9.32
CA ASN A 80 1.23 9.03 10.05
C ASN A 80 0.87 7.56 10.31
N THR A 81 1.64 6.63 9.72
CA THR A 81 1.40 5.19 9.83
C THR A 81 2.74 4.44 9.84
N VAL A 82 2.85 3.42 10.65
CA VAL A 82 3.95 2.46 10.64
C VAL A 82 3.45 1.11 10.13
N ILE A 83 4.24 0.46 9.29
CA ILE A 83 4.00 -0.92 8.86
C ILE A 83 4.92 -1.79 9.71
N ALA A 84 4.33 -2.68 10.51
CA ALA A 84 5.04 -3.40 11.57
C ALA A 84 4.70 -4.90 11.55
N PRO A 85 5.72 -5.78 11.63
CA PRO A 85 5.51 -7.23 11.68
C PRO A 85 4.90 -7.69 13.00
N VAL A 86 4.13 -8.79 12.89
CA VAL A 86 3.66 -9.64 13.96
C VAL A 86 4.01 -11.06 13.59
N GLU A 87 4.84 -11.70 14.39
CA GLU A 87 5.51 -12.96 14.08
C GLU A 87 4.76 -14.13 14.73
N TRP A 88 4.45 -15.18 13.94
CA TRP A 88 3.70 -16.33 14.44
C TRP A 88 4.39 -17.03 15.62
N ASP A 89 5.72 -17.20 15.57
CA ASP A 89 6.47 -17.86 16.63
C ASP A 89 6.50 -17.07 17.95
N GLN A 90 6.34 -15.77 17.92
CA GLN A 90 6.17 -14.93 19.11
C GLN A 90 4.73 -14.97 19.64
N ILE A 91 3.76 -14.94 18.73
CA ILE A 91 2.34 -14.97 19.08
C ILE A 91 1.93 -16.33 19.63
N GLU A 92 2.45 -17.44 19.08
CA GLU A 92 2.11 -18.80 19.49
C GLU A 92 3.38 -19.65 19.76
N PRO A 93 4.18 -19.29 20.79
CA PRO A 93 5.44 -19.98 21.10
C PRO A 93 5.26 -21.47 21.46
N ARG A 94 4.08 -21.85 21.90
CA ARG A 94 3.64 -23.24 22.13
C ARG A 94 2.24 -23.41 21.54
N GLU A 95 2.01 -24.53 20.90
CA GLU A 95 0.72 -24.83 20.25
C GLU A 95 -0.48 -24.56 21.17
N GLY A 96 -1.40 -23.73 20.72
CA GLY A 96 -2.59 -23.34 21.46
C GLY A 96 -2.38 -22.34 22.61
N HIS A 97 -1.16 -21.84 22.81
CA HIS A 97 -0.84 -20.85 23.85
C HIS A 97 -0.37 -19.55 23.20
N PHE A 98 -1.23 -18.54 23.25
CA PHE A 98 -1.00 -17.24 22.63
C PHE A 98 -0.44 -16.22 23.61
N ASP A 99 0.53 -15.44 23.14
CA ASP A 99 1.10 -14.30 23.86
C ASP A 99 0.96 -13.03 23.01
N PHE A 100 0.20 -12.07 23.49
CA PHE A 100 -0.05 -10.80 22.80
C PHE A 100 0.68 -9.62 23.43
N THR A 101 1.59 -9.87 24.37
CA THR A 101 2.29 -8.83 25.15
C THR A 101 2.98 -7.82 24.24
N VAL A 102 3.70 -8.27 23.22
CA VAL A 102 4.41 -7.39 22.29
C VAL A 102 3.43 -6.63 21.40
N LEU A 103 2.38 -7.27 20.91
CA LEU A 103 1.34 -6.64 20.12
C LEU A 103 0.62 -5.53 20.91
N ASP A 104 0.23 -5.78 22.15
CA ASP A 104 -0.44 -4.80 23.00
C ASP A 104 0.45 -3.61 23.31
N GLY A 105 1.72 -3.84 23.61
CA GLY A 105 2.71 -2.79 23.83
C GLY A 105 2.94 -1.94 22.58
N MET A 106 3.02 -2.56 21.39
CA MET A 106 3.14 -1.84 20.12
C MET A 106 1.92 -0.98 19.84
N LEU A 107 0.70 -1.46 20.09
CA LEU A 107 -0.53 -0.68 19.98
C LEU A 107 -0.52 0.54 20.90
N GLN A 108 -0.11 0.34 22.15
CA GLN A 108 0.01 1.43 23.13
C GLN A 108 1.02 2.48 22.66
N GLN A 109 2.23 2.07 22.30
CA GLN A 109 3.29 2.99 21.86
C GLN A 109 2.89 3.75 20.60
N ALA A 110 2.20 3.12 19.64
CA ALA A 110 1.69 3.80 18.45
C ALA A 110 0.68 4.90 18.80
N ARG A 111 -0.24 4.62 19.73
CA ARG A 111 -1.23 5.61 20.24
C ARG A 111 -0.55 6.81 20.91
N GLU A 112 0.43 6.54 21.77
CA GLU A 112 1.23 7.58 22.44
C GLU A 112 2.00 8.47 21.45
N ASN A 113 2.27 7.94 20.26
CA ASN A 113 2.99 8.63 19.19
C ASN A 113 2.08 9.17 18.07
N ASP A 114 0.74 9.08 18.21
CA ASP A 114 -0.24 9.55 17.24
C ASP A 114 -0.04 8.90 15.84
N MET A 115 0.22 7.58 15.82
CA MET A 115 0.42 6.81 14.61
C MET A 115 -0.59 5.70 14.46
N ARG A 116 -0.98 5.43 13.21
CA ARG A 116 -1.71 4.22 12.83
C ARG A 116 -0.73 3.10 12.53
N ILE A 117 -1.25 1.87 12.50
CA ILE A 117 -0.47 0.67 12.20
C ILE A 117 -1.11 -0.07 11.02
N VAL A 118 -0.27 -0.53 10.10
CA VAL A 118 -0.57 -1.65 9.22
C VAL A 118 0.20 -2.85 9.76
N LEU A 119 -0.48 -3.92 10.13
CA LEU A 119 0.16 -5.12 10.62
C LEU A 119 0.60 -6.02 9.46
N LEU A 120 1.81 -6.58 9.57
CA LEU A 120 2.29 -7.65 8.70
C LEU A 120 2.20 -8.98 9.45
N TRP A 121 1.38 -9.90 8.98
CA TRP A 121 1.36 -11.25 9.52
C TRP A 121 2.48 -12.08 8.90
N PHE A 122 3.56 -12.32 9.67
CA PHE A 122 4.62 -13.26 9.32
C PHE A 122 4.23 -14.64 9.84
N GLY A 123 3.44 -15.35 9.04
CA GLY A 123 2.89 -16.66 9.32
C GLY A 123 3.73 -17.80 8.75
N ALA A 124 3.15 -18.54 7.80
CA ALA A 124 3.83 -19.66 7.16
C ALA A 124 4.99 -19.21 6.27
N TRP A 125 4.94 -18.00 5.69
CA TRP A 125 5.98 -17.53 4.75
C TRP A 125 6.36 -16.06 4.97
N LYS A 126 7.67 -15.82 4.90
CA LYS A 126 8.31 -14.51 4.76
C LYS A 126 9.43 -14.62 3.74
N ASN A 127 9.39 -13.83 2.65
CA ASN A 127 10.38 -13.88 1.56
C ASN A 127 10.60 -15.30 1.05
N SER A 128 9.52 -16.02 0.78
CA SER A 128 9.52 -17.42 0.37
C SER A 128 10.04 -18.43 1.42
N MET A 129 10.41 -17.99 2.62
CA MET A 129 10.95 -18.88 3.68
C MET A 129 9.98 -19.01 4.85
N SER A 130 10.07 -20.10 5.60
CA SER A 130 9.20 -20.39 6.75
C SER A 130 9.90 -20.11 8.08
N SER A 131 10.70 -19.04 8.15
CA SER A 131 11.53 -18.71 9.31
C SER A 131 10.73 -18.29 10.54
N TYR A 132 9.54 -17.73 10.36
CA TYR A 132 8.68 -17.23 11.43
C TYR A 132 7.62 -18.24 11.92
N ALA A 133 7.58 -19.44 11.32
CA ALA A 133 6.77 -20.52 11.85
C ALA A 133 7.28 -20.93 13.25
N PRO A 134 6.42 -21.24 14.22
CA PRO A 134 6.83 -21.61 15.57
C PRO A 134 7.70 -22.88 15.64
N SER A 135 8.48 -23.00 16.72
CA SER A 135 9.35 -24.15 16.95
C SER A 135 8.61 -25.48 16.89
N TRP A 136 7.39 -25.55 17.43
CA TRP A 136 6.57 -26.76 17.39
C TRP A 136 6.10 -27.13 15.98
N VAL A 137 5.98 -26.16 15.05
CA VAL A 137 5.75 -26.40 13.61
C VAL A 137 7.05 -26.85 12.93
N LYS A 138 8.16 -26.17 13.18
CA LYS A 138 9.47 -26.45 12.54
C LYS A 138 9.99 -27.85 12.85
N HIS A 139 9.77 -28.37 14.06
CA HIS A 139 10.26 -29.66 14.49
C HIS A 139 9.34 -30.85 14.13
N ASP A 140 8.07 -30.61 13.86
CA ASP A 140 7.12 -31.66 13.47
C ASP A 140 6.95 -31.74 11.95
N TYR A 141 8.02 -32.09 11.24
CA TYR A 141 8.01 -32.19 9.77
C TYR A 141 7.10 -33.27 9.21
N GLN A 142 6.62 -34.20 10.02
CA GLN A 142 5.64 -35.21 9.61
C GLN A 142 4.23 -34.59 9.50
N ARG A 143 3.88 -33.74 10.46
CA ARG A 143 2.61 -33.02 10.46
C ARG A 143 2.64 -31.79 9.58
N PHE A 144 3.81 -31.11 9.48
CA PHE A 144 4.04 -29.89 8.71
C PHE A 144 5.17 -30.11 7.71
N PRO A 145 4.87 -30.82 6.58
CA PRO A 145 5.90 -31.16 5.61
C PRO A 145 6.43 -29.92 4.89
N ARG A 146 7.72 -30.04 4.50
CA ARG A 146 8.39 -29.02 3.68
C ARG A 146 8.08 -29.22 2.20
N ALA A 147 8.04 -28.11 1.46
CA ALA A 147 8.09 -28.15 0.01
C ALA A 147 9.41 -28.79 -0.45
N ARG A 148 9.41 -29.42 -1.62
CA ARG A 148 10.58 -30.07 -2.21
C ARG A 148 10.92 -29.43 -3.54
N ASN A 149 12.22 -29.36 -3.85
CA ASN A 149 12.69 -29.03 -5.18
C ASN A 149 12.50 -30.21 -6.14
N ARG A 150 12.81 -30.02 -7.42
CA ARG A 150 12.69 -31.06 -8.46
C ARG A 150 13.60 -32.28 -8.22
N ALA A 151 14.69 -32.13 -7.48
CA ALA A 151 15.55 -33.22 -7.05
C ALA A 151 15.00 -34.02 -5.85
N GLY A 152 13.87 -33.59 -5.26
CA GLY A 152 13.24 -34.21 -4.11
C GLY A 152 13.81 -33.74 -2.77
N GLU A 153 14.70 -32.75 -2.77
CA GLU A 153 15.31 -32.21 -1.55
C GLU A 153 14.35 -31.25 -0.84
N PRO A 154 14.17 -31.37 0.49
CA PRO A 154 13.31 -30.48 1.25
C PRO A 154 13.90 -29.05 1.30
N GLN A 155 13.05 -28.06 1.17
CA GLN A 155 13.39 -26.64 1.25
C GLN A 155 12.97 -26.07 2.60
N ASP A 156 13.54 -24.93 3.02
CA ASP A 156 13.05 -24.23 4.20
C ASP A 156 11.76 -23.44 3.92
N ILE A 157 10.82 -24.12 3.30
CA ILE A 157 9.51 -23.62 2.90
C ILE A 157 8.48 -24.67 3.29
N LEU A 158 7.49 -24.28 4.09
CA LEU A 158 6.34 -25.14 4.38
C LEU A 158 5.46 -25.26 3.16
N THR A 159 4.95 -26.47 2.87
CA THR A 159 4.14 -26.69 1.68
C THR A 159 2.72 -26.16 1.83
N PRO A 160 2.21 -25.37 0.85
CA PRO A 160 0.82 -24.88 0.87
C PRO A 160 -0.23 -25.99 0.68
N PHE A 161 0.20 -27.19 0.34
CA PHE A 161 -0.68 -28.35 0.15
C PHE A 161 -1.01 -29.09 1.45
N SER A 162 -0.49 -28.62 2.59
CA SER A 162 -0.76 -29.21 3.90
C SER A 162 -2.00 -28.60 4.55
N ASN A 163 -3.08 -29.37 4.66
CA ASN A 163 -4.26 -28.96 5.44
C ASN A 163 -3.97 -28.75 6.93
N LYS A 164 -2.94 -29.42 7.46
CA LYS A 164 -2.51 -29.25 8.87
C LYS A 164 -1.84 -27.89 9.07
N LEU A 165 -0.98 -27.48 8.14
CA LEU A 165 -0.38 -26.16 8.14
C LEU A 165 -1.45 -25.08 8.03
N LEU A 166 -2.35 -25.20 7.05
CA LEU A 166 -3.43 -24.26 6.86
C LEU A 166 -4.30 -24.12 8.13
N ALA A 167 -4.61 -25.23 8.79
CA ALA A 167 -5.41 -25.18 10.00
C ALA A 167 -4.69 -24.48 11.16
N ALA A 168 -3.39 -24.71 11.33
CA ALA A 168 -2.58 -24.12 12.40
C ALA A 168 -2.38 -22.60 12.19
N ASP A 169 -1.89 -22.20 11.03
CA ASP A 169 -1.66 -20.78 10.71
C ASP A 169 -2.98 -19.99 10.74
N LYS A 170 -4.04 -20.52 10.15
CA LYS A 170 -5.38 -19.92 10.20
C LYS A 170 -5.89 -19.73 11.65
N ALA A 171 -5.61 -20.69 12.55
CA ALA A 171 -6.03 -20.59 13.95
C ALA A 171 -5.26 -19.47 14.67
N ALA A 172 -3.95 -19.37 14.44
CA ALA A 172 -3.08 -18.34 15.00
C ALA A 172 -3.48 -16.95 14.47
N PHE A 173 -3.60 -16.78 13.16
CA PHE A 173 -4.01 -15.51 12.56
C PHE A 173 -5.40 -15.07 13.05
N ALA A 174 -6.36 -15.98 13.11
CA ALA A 174 -7.68 -15.67 13.66
C ALA A 174 -7.65 -15.32 15.16
N ALA A 175 -6.70 -15.86 15.94
CA ALA A 175 -6.51 -15.48 17.33
C ALA A 175 -5.99 -14.04 17.45
N VAL A 176 -5.01 -13.64 16.65
CA VAL A 176 -4.54 -12.25 16.55
C VAL A 176 -5.70 -11.32 16.22
N MET A 177 -6.49 -11.65 15.20
CA MET A 177 -7.60 -10.79 14.77
C MET A 177 -8.73 -10.68 15.81
N ARG A 178 -9.02 -11.76 16.57
CA ARG A 178 -9.95 -11.69 17.72
C ARG A 178 -9.40 -10.80 18.82
N HIS A 179 -8.13 -10.97 19.17
CA HIS A 179 -7.47 -10.15 20.18
C HIS A 179 -7.52 -8.67 19.80
N LEU A 180 -7.18 -8.32 18.56
CA LEU A 180 -7.26 -6.94 18.05
C LEU A 180 -8.67 -6.36 18.15
N LYS A 181 -9.71 -7.14 17.86
CA LYS A 181 -11.09 -6.68 17.99
C LYS A 181 -11.40 -6.18 19.41
N ASP A 182 -10.85 -6.85 20.42
CA ASP A 182 -11.09 -6.54 21.82
C ASP A 182 -10.09 -5.46 22.34
N ALA A 183 -8.82 -5.51 21.95
CA ALA A 183 -7.76 -4.64 22.44
C ALA A 183 -7.63 -3.30 21.69
N ASP A 184 -8.10 -3.21 20.42
CA ASP A 184 -7.93 -2.02 19.58
C ASP A 184 -9.23 -1.23 19.36
N SER A 185 -9.88 -0.81 20.45
CA SER A 185 -11.08 0.04 20.41
C SER A 185 -10.85 1.40 19.71
N GLN A 186 -9.62 1.89 19.69
CA GLN A 186 -9.24 3.15 19.04
C GLN A 186 -8.94 3.02 17.54
N ARG A 187 -9.07 1.82 16.96
CA ARG A 187 -8.79 1.55 15.55
C ARG A 187 -7.38 1.98 15.13
N THR A 188 -6.41 1.72 15.99
CA THR A 188 -4.98 1.99 15.73
C THR A 188 -4.48 1.21 14.52
N VAL A 189 -4.93 -0.05 14.38
CA VAL A 189 -4.68 -0.88 13.20
C VAL A 189 -5.69 -0.55 12.10
N VAL A 190 -5.19 -0.14 10.94
CA VAL A 190 -6.03 0.31 9.81
C VAL A 190 -6.10 -0.67 8.65
N MET A 191 -5.12 -1.56 8.52
CA MET A 191 -5.06 -2.65 7.53
C MET A 191 -4.18 -3.79 8.05
N VAL A 192 -4.30 -4.96 7.42
CA VAL A 192 -3.44 -6.11 7.70
C VAL A 192 -2.92 -6.70 6.39
N GLN A 193 -1.62 -6.94 6.30
CA GLN A 193 -1.01 -7.75 5.27
C GLN A 193 -1.01 -9.21 5.72
N VAL A 194 -1.48 -10.10 4.84
CA VAL A 194 -1.57 -11.53 5.12
C VAL A 194 -0.41 -12.24 4.47
N GLU A 195 0.49 -12.80 5.26
CA GLU A 195 1.80 -13.30 4.85
C GLU A 195 2.71 -12.20 4.27
N ASN A 196 3.93 -12.56 3.87
CA ASN A 196 4.83 -11.61 3.23
C ASN A 196 5.60 -12.26 2.08
N GLU A 197 5.51 -11.64 0.91
CA GLU A 197 6.28 -12.02 -0.28
C GLU A 197 6.28 -13.52 -0.54
N ILE A 198 5.09 -14.11 -0.56
CA ILE A 198 4.89 -15.54 -0.82
C ILE A 198 5.47 -15.90 -2.18
N GLY A 199 6.23 -16.98 -2.23
CA GLY A 199 6.80 -17.49 -3.46
C GLY A 199 7.48 -18.84 -3.28
N MET A 200 7.84 -19.47 -4.38
CA MET A 200 8.60 -20.73 -4.40
C MET A 200 10.00 -20.51 -4.96
N LEU A 201 11.00 -21.01 -4.26
CA LEU A 201 12.41 -21.07 -4.64
C LEU A 201 13.03 -22.37 -4.13
N PRO A 202 14.06 -22.93 -4.78
CA PRO A 202 14.69 -22.49 -6.04
C PRO A 202 13.97 -22.99 -7.29
N ASP A 203 12.80 -23.60 -7.15
CA ASP A 203 12.00 -24.16 -8.22
C ASP A 203 10.68 -23.39 -8.45
N VAL A 204 9.99 -23.71 -9.52
CA VAL A 204 8.72 -23.08 -9.91
C VAL A 204 7.56 -23.49 -9.03
N ARG A 205 7.57 -24.71 -8.50
CA ARG A 205 6.55 -25.29 -7.64
C ARG A 205 7.13 -26.24 -6.59
N ASP A 206 6.32 -26.63 -5.65
CA ASP A 206 6.60 -27.78 -4.80
C ASP A 206 6.50 -29.09 -5.60
N PHE A 207 7.54 -29.92 -5.52
CA PHE A 207 7.62 -31.28 -6.10
C PHE A 207 7.46 -32.37 -5.02
N GLY A 208 6.91 -32.01 -3.86
CA GLY A 208 6.59 -32.98 -2.82
C GLY A 208 5.35 -33.82 -3.13
N PRO A 209 5.16 -34.93 -2.41
CA PRO A 209 4.07 -35.89 -2.67
C PRO A 209 2.67 -35.26 -2.62
N LEU A 210 2.44 -34.28 -1.75
CA LEU A 210 1.13 -33.60 -1.64
C LEU A 210 0.87 -32.73 -2.88
N ALA A 211 1.88 -32.00 -3.34
CA ALA A 211 1.80 -31.18 -4.54
C ALA A 211 1.59 -32.04 -5.80
N ASP A 212 2.33 -33.14 -5.94
CA ASP A 212 2.19 -34.06 -7.07
C ASP A 212 0.82 -34.77 -7.08
N ALA A 213 0.26 -35.06 -5.91
CA ALA A 213 -1.11 -35.58 -5.82
C ALA A 213 -2.14 -34.54 -6.25
N ALA A 214 -1.97 -33.26 -5.86
CA ALA A 214 -2.83 -32.16 -6.25
C ALA A 214 -2.74 -31.86 -7.76
N LEU A 215 -1.54 -31.94 -8.36
CA LEU A 215 -1.33 -31.70 -9.79
C LEU A 215 -2.10 -32.70 -10.68
N LYS A 216 -2.33 -33.90 -10.17
CA LYS A 216 -3.11 -34.95 -10.87
C LYS A 216 -4.63 -34.73 -10.80
N GLN A 217 -5.08 -33.78 -9.96
CA GLN A 217 -6.51 -33.47 -9.85
C GLN A 217 -6.99 -32.58 -11.01
N GLN A 218 -8.30 -32.46 -11.13
CA GLN A 218 -8.92 -31.52 -12.06
C GLN A 218 -8.65 -30.08 -11.64
N VAL A 219 -8.49 -29.17 -12.61
CA VAL A 219 -8.46 -27.73 -12.33
C VAL A 219 -9.77 -27.34 -11.61
N PRO A 220 -9.70 -26.62 -10.48
CA PRO A 220 -10.89 -26.22 -9.74
C PRO A 220 -11.85 -25.37 -10.56
N ALA A 221 -13.13 -25.73 -10.54
CA ALA A 221 -14.18 -25.03 -11.29
C ALA A 221 -14.23 -23.51 -11.04
N PRO A 222 -13.99 -22.97 -9.82
CA PRO A 222 -13.91 -21.52 -9.60
C PRO A 222 -12.85 -20.82 -10.47
N LEU A 223 -11.67 -21.45 -10.69
CA LEU A 223 -10.63 -20.87 -11.54
C LEU A 223 -11.09 -20.77 -13.00
N THR A 224 -11.57 -21.86 -13.59
CA THR A 224 -12.03 -21.84 -14.98
C THR A 224 -13.25 -20.96 -15.20
N ALA A 225 -14.15 -20.87 -14.21
CA ALA A 225 -15.29 -19.95 -14.23
C ALA A 225 -14.84 -18.48 -14.23
N TYR A 226 -13.85 -18.12 -13.39
CA TYR A 226 -13.25 -16.79 -13.38
C TYR A 226 -12.62 -16.43 -14.73
N LEU A 227 -11.80 -17.34 -15.28
CA LEU A 227 -11.15 -17.12 -16.57
C LEU A 227 -12.16 -16.90 -17.70
N LYS A 228 -13.23 -17.69 -17.72
CA LYS A 228 -14.33 -17.53 -18.69
C LYS A 228 -15.05 -16.18 -18.54
N ALA A 229 -15.40 -15.81 -17.31
CA ALA A 229 -16.12 -14.56 -17.02
C ALA A 229 -15.30 -13.31 -17.35
N ASN A 230 -13.97 -13.38 -17.19
CA ASN A 230 -13.06 -12.23 -17.34
C ASN A 230 -12.18 -12.31 -18.61
N ARG A 231 -12.52 -13.16 -19.58
CA ARG A 231 -11.67 -13.49 -20.73
C ARG A 231 -11.05 -12.26 -21.43
N SER A 232 -11.81 -11.20 -21.65
CA SER A 232 -11.33 -9.99 -22.32
C SER A 232 -10.38 -9.14 -21.46
N ALA A 233 -10.46 -9.28 -20.15
CA ALA A 233 -9.68 -8.50 -19.16
C ALA A 233 -8.48 -9.28 -18.59
N LEU A 234 -8.33 -10.57 -18.93
CA LEU A 234 -7.21 -11.39 -18.46
C LEU A 234 -5.86 -10.79 -18.86
N THR A 235 -4.88 -10.97 -17.99
CA THR A 235 -3.48 -10.68 -18.32
C THR A 235 -3.05 -11.47 -19.57
N PRO A 236 -2.20 -10.92 -20.43
CA PRO A 236 -1.76 -11.62 -21.65
C PRO A 236 -1.17 -13.00 -21.35
N HIS A 237 -0.43 -13.13 -20.26
CA HIS A 237 0.22 -14.38 -19.87
C HIS A 237 -0.79 -15.49 -19.59
N VAL A 238 -1.73 -15.28 -18.66
CA VAL A 238 -2.76 -16.27 -18.31
C VAL A 238 -3.65 -16.56 -19.50
N ARG A 239 -4.04 -15.55 -20.27
CA ARG A 239 -4.86 -15.72 -21.47
C ARG A 239 -4.17 -16.62 -22.48
N THR A 240 -2.90 -16.36 -22.80
CA THR A 240 -2.13 -17.13 -23.78
C THR A 240 -2.03 -18.60 -23.38
N LEU A 241 -1.69 -18.89 -22.12
CA LEU A 241 -1.60 -20.27 -21.62
C LEU A 241 -2.94 -21.00 -21.75
N TRP A 242 -4.03 -20.38 -21.31
CA TRP A 242 -5.36 -20.97 -21.32
C TRP A 242 -5.91 -21.15 -22.75
N GLU A 243 -5.77 -20.15 -23.62
CA GLU A 243 -6.25 -20.21 -25.01
C GLU A 243 -5.46 -21.18 -25.87
N ALA A 244 -4.16 -21.36 -25.62
CA ALA A 244 -3.33 -22.35 -26.29
C ALA A 244 -3.85 -23.79 -26.09
N GLN A 245 -4.57 -24.05 -25.00
CA GLN A 245 -5.22 -25.34 -24.70
C GLN A 245 -6.71 -25.34 -25.07
N GLY A 246 -7.15 -24.42 -25.95
CA GLY A 246 -8.54 -24.31 -26.41
C GLY A 246 -9.50 -23.69 -25.43
N ALA A 247 -9.02 -22.91 -24.46
CA ALA A 247 -9.81 -22.22 -23.41
C ALA A 247 -10.78 -23.18 -22.68
N ARG A 248 -10.29 -24.33 -22.29
CA ARG A 248 -11.09 -25.40 -21.67
C ARG A 248 -11.69 -24.93 -20.33
N SER A 249 -12.91 -25.34 -20.07
CA SER A 249 -13.65 -25.05 -18.82
C SER A 249 -13.48 -26.14 -17.76
N SER A 250 -12.86 -27.28 -18.11
CA SER A 250 -12.59 -28.41 -17.22
C SER A 250 -11.46 -29.26 -17.81
N GLY A 251 -10.82 -30.06 -16.97
CA GLY A 251 -9.72 -30.94 -17.32
C GLY A 251 -8.65 -30.94 -16.24
N SER A 252 -7.65 -31.80 -16.41
CA SER A 252 -6.43 -31.75 -15.60
C SER A 252 -5.67 -30.43 -15.83
N TRP A 253 -4.72 -30.11 -14.97
CA TRP A 253 -3.86 -28.92 -15.13
C TRP A 253 -3.15 -28.89 -16.48
N ALA A 254 -2.65 -30.04 -16.94
CA ALA A 254 -2.01 -30.17 -18.26
C ALA A 254 -2.97 -29.92 -19.42
N GLU A 255 -4.23 -30.38 -19.31
CA GLU A 255 -5.24 -30.18 -20.36
C GLU A 255 -5.74 -28.72 -20.43
N VAL A 256 -5.71 -27.98 -19.32
CA VAL A 256 -6.23 -26.60 -19.24
C VAL A 256 -5.14 -25.56 -19.47
N PHE A 257 -3.91 -25.79 -18.99
CA PHE A 257 -2.81 -24.80 -19.05
C PHE A 257 -1.56 -25.29 -19.80
N GLY A 258 -1.49 -26.58 -20.14
CA GLY A 258 -0.31 -27.22 -20.73
C GLY A 258 0.67 -27.73 -19.67
N THR A 259 1.91 -28.04 -20.12
CA THR A 259 2.96 -28.69 -19.31
C THR A 259 4.23 -27.83 -19.23
N SER A 260 4.17 -26.58 -19.63
CA SER A 260 5.31 -25.66 -19.54
C SER A 260 5.60 -25.24 -18.10
N VAL A 261 6.78 -24.67 -17.87
CA VAL A 261 7.16 -24.13 -16.55
C VAL A 261 6.20 -23.03 -16.09
N GLU A 262 5.66 -22.24 -17.01
CA GLU A 262 4.66 -21.21 -16.72
C GLU A 262 3.32 -21.83 -16.28
N ALA A 263 2.94 -22.98 -16.82
CA ALA A 263 1.75 -23.72 -16.37
C ALA A 263 1.96 -24.31 -14.96
N GLU A 264 3.16 -24.79 -14.65
CA GLU A 264 3.52 -25.23 -13.29
C GLU A 264 3.47 -24.04 -12.30
N GLU A 265 3.85 -22.82 -12.72
CA GLU A 265 3.74 -21.61 -11.91
C GLU A 265 2.28 -21.25 -11.63
N VAL A 266 1.39 -21.33 -12.62
CA VAL A 266 -0.06 -21.12 -12.46
C VAL A 266 -0.65 -22.10 -11.44
N PHE A 267 -0.26 -23.37 -11.49
CA PHE A 267 -0.67 -24.38 -10.52
C PHE A 267 -0.27 -24.01 -9.09
N GLN A 268 0.99 -23.65 -8.88
CA GLN A 268 1.50 -23.27 -7.56
C GLN A 268 0.83 -21.98 -7.06
N ALA A 269 0.64 -20.99 -7.94
CA ALA A 269 0.00 -19.71 -7.62
C ALA A 269 -1.44 -19.89 -7.13
N TRP A 270 -2.20 -20.78 -7.75
CA TRP A 270 -3.54 -21.12 -7.29
C TRP A 270 -3.55 -21.64 -5.86
N HIS A 271 -2.62 -22.52 -5.49
CA HIS A 271 -2.57 -23.10 -4.16
C HIS A 271 -2.10 -22.11 -3.10
N TYR A 272 -1.14 -21.24 -3.40
CA TYR A 272 -0.80 -20.11 -2.53
C TYR A 272 -1.98 -19.16 -2.34
N ALA A 273 -2.65 -18.78 -3.44
CA ALA A 273 -3.80 -17.89 -3.38
C ALA A 273 -4.94 -18.46 -2.52
N THR A 274 -5.29 -19.74 -2.70
CA THR A 274 -6.36 -20.37 -1.91
C THR A 274 -6.02 -20.56 -0.44
N PHE A 275 -4.76 -20.84 -0.11
CA PHE A 275 -4.27 -20.87 1.26
C PHE A 275 -4.44 -19.50 1.91
N THR A 276 -3.92 -18.46 1.28
CA THR A 276 -3.99 -17.08 1.77
C THR A 276 -5.43 -16.58 1.88
N ASN A 277 -6.29 -16.98 0.93
CA ASN A 277 -7.72 -16.68 0.99
C ASN A 277 -8.39 -17.25 2.24
N ALA A 278 -8.02 -18.46 2.63
CA ALA A 278 -8.58 -19.10 3.82
C ALA A 278 -8.14 -18.41 5.12
N LEU A 279 -6.89 -17.95 5.20
CA LEU A 279 -6.41 -17.10 6.29
C LEU A 279 -7.17 -15.78 6.34
N THR A 280 -7.21 -15.06 5.21
CA THR A 280 -7.90 -13.78 5.07
C THR A 280 -9.38 -13.88 5.47
N ALA A 281 -10.06 -14.93 5.01
CA ALA A 281 -11.46 -15.17 5.37
C ALA A 281 -11.66 -15.37 6.88
N ALA A 282 -10.78 -16.13 7.53
CA ALA A 282 -10.83 -16.36 8.98
C ALA A 282 -10.52 -15.07 9.76
N GLY A 283 -9.53 -14.30 9.31
CA GLY A 283 -9.19 -13.01 9.90
C GLY A 283 -10.34 -12.01 9.80
N LYS A 284 -10.92 -11.84 8.62
CA LYS A 284 -12.07 -10.92 8.39
C LYS A 284 -13.32 -11.35 9.17
N ALA A 285 -13.55 -12.65 9.30
CA ALA A 285 -14.66 -13.15 10.13
C ALA A 285 -14.48 -12.83 11.62
N ALA A 286 -13.24 -12.79 12.10
CA ALA A 286 -12.93 -12.41 13.48
C ALA A 286 -12.96 -10.88 13.67
N TYR A 287 -12.33 -10.12 12.77
CA TYR A 287 -12.27 -8.66 12.79
C TYR A 287 -12.11 -8.11 11.37
N GLY A 288 -13.15 -7.47 10.85
CA GLY A 288 -13.34 -7.13 9.44
C GLY A 288 -12.51 -5.94 8.93
N LEU A 289 -11.20 -5.90 9.19
CA LEU A 289 -10.30 -4.90 8.64
C LEU A 289 -10.00 -5.15 7.15
N PRO A 290 -9.61 -4.13 6.37
CA PRO A 290 -9.04 -4.34 5.04
C PRO A 290 -7.78 -5.22 5.10
N MET A 291 -7.69 -6.21 4.20
CA MET A 291 -6.57 -7.14 4.16
C MET A 291 -6.02 -7.28 2.75
N TYR A 292 -4.69 -7.24 2.62
CA TYR A 292 -3.99 -7.32 1.35
C TYR A 292 -2.84 -8.33 1.42
N VAL A 293 -2.28 -8.64 0.25
CA VAL A 293 -1.03 -9.40 0.08
C VAL A 293 -0.02 -8.55 -0.68
N ASN A 294 1.26 -8.81 -0.48
CA ASN A 294 2.36 -8.18 -1.21
C ASN A 294 3.16 -9.20 -2.03
N VAL A 295 4.16 -8.76 -2.77
CA VAL A 295 4.91 -9.63 -3.68
C VAL A 295 6.35 -9.20 -3.86
N ALA A 296 7.28 -10.17 -3.80
CA ALA A 296 8.63 -10.03 -4.32
C ALA A 296 8.63 -10.07 -5.85
N LEU A 297 9.10 -8.99 -6.50
CA LEU A 297 9.06 -8.85 -7.95
C LEU A 297 10.07 -9.78 -8.65
N ASN A 298 9.68 -10.28 -9.81
CA ASN A 298 10.56 -11.01 -10.70
C ASN A 298 11.51 -10.06 -11.45
N ARG A 299 12.77 -10.48 -11.61
CA ARG A 299 13.76 -9.73 -12.41
C ARG A 299 13.53 -9.95 -13.91
N PRO A 300 13.75 -8.94 -14.75
CA PRO A 300 13.69 -9.09 -16.19
C PRO A 300 14.56 -10.25 -16.72
N GLY A 301 14.05 -10.99 -17.70
CA GLY A 301 14.76 -12.11 -18.32
C GLY A 301 14.83 -13.40 -17.49
N LYS A 302 14.30 -13.41 -16.25
CA LYS A 302 14.23 -14.60 -15.40
C LYS A 302 12.97 -15.42 -15.69
N LYS A 303 13.12 -16.74 -15.58
CA LYS A 303 12.03 -17.72 -15.72
C LYS A 303 11.50 -18.15 -14.36
N PRO A 304 10.28 -18.70 -14.30
CA PRO A 304 9.76 -19.31 -13.07
C PRO A 304 10.76 -20.33 -12.49
N GLY A 305 10.99 -20.26 -11.18
CA GLY A 305 12.05 -20.98 -10.47
C GLY A 305 13.35 -20.18 -10.27
N GLU A 306 13.56 -19.10 -11.03
CA GLU A 306 14.73 -18.22 -10.88
C GLU A 306 14.41 -16.93 -10.09
N TYR A 307 13.19 -16.79 -9.64
CA TYR A 307 12.67 -15.73 -8.78
C TYR A 307 11.64 -16.35 -7.82
N PRO A 308 11.19 -15.66 -6.75
CA PRO A 308 10.08 -16.12 -5.91
C PRO A 308 8.82 -16.32 -6.73
N SER A 309 8.64 -17.55 -7.23
CA SER A 309 7.62 -17.90 -8.24
C SER A 309 6.27 -18.11 -7.61
N ALA A 310 5.22 -17.93 -8.41
CA ALA A 310 3.84 -18.18 -7.99
C ALA A 310 3.26 -17.23 -6.92
N GLY A 311 4.00 -16.18 -6.52
CA GLY A 311 3.47 -15.07 -5.74
C GLY A 311 2.44 -14.24 -6.53
N PRO A 312 1.83 -13.20 -5.92
CA PRO A 312 0.84 -12.35 -6.60
C PRO A 312 1.47 -11.37 -7.60
N LEU A 313 2.30 -11.91 -8.49
CA LEU A 313 2.98 -11.20 -9.56
C LEU A 313 2.00 -10.67 -10.62
N PRO A 314 2.31 -9.57 -11.32
CA PRO A 314 1.39 -8.97 -12.30
C PRO A 314 0.90 -9.93 -13.38
N HIS A 315 1.72 -10.87 -13.83
CA HIS A 315 1.34 -11.87 -14.81
C HIS A 315 0.43 -12.98 -14.25
N LEU A 316 0.35 -13.12 -12.92
CA LEU A 316 -0.48 -14.09 -12.20
C LEU A 316 -1.69 -13.46 -11.49
N PHE A 317 -1.94 -12.16 -11.67
CA PHE A 317 -3.04 -11.46 -10.98
C PHE A 317 -4.38 -12.17 -11.13
N ASP A 318 -4.70 -12.70 -12.32
CA ASP A 318 -5.98 -13.36 -12.55
C ASP A 318 -6.10 -14.67 -11.76
N ILE A 319 -4.99 -15.37 -11.56
CA ILE A 319 -4.95 -16.60 -10.75
C ILE A 319 -5.15 -16.25 -9.27
N TRP A 320 -4.48 -15.21 -8.78
CA TRP A 320 -4.63 -14.73 -7.41
C TRP A 320 -6.02 -14.16 -7.15
N LYS A 321 -6.59 -13.37 -8.07
CA LYS A 321 -7.96 -12.85 -7.95
C LYS A 321 -9.01 -13.97 -7.95
N ALA A 322 -8.79 -15.03 -8.74
CA ALA A 322 -9.67 -16.18 -8.75
C ALA A 322 -9.54 -17.04 -7.48
N GLY A 323 -8.31 -17.25 -6.99
CA GLY A 323 -8.01 -18.10 -5.82
C GLY A 323 -8.21 -17.40 -4.47
N ALA A 324 -8.07 -16.08 -4.43
CA ALA A 324 -8.15 -15.28 -3.22
C ALA A 324 -9.15 -14.11 -3.31
N PRO A 325 -10.44 -14.37 -3.60
CA PRO A 325 -11.44 -13.33 -3.83
C PRO A 325 -11.77 -12.50 -2.58
N VAL A 326 -11.41 -12.93 -1.36
CA VAL A 326 -11.64 -12.15 -0.14
C VAL A 326 -10.45 -11.24 0.24
N VAL A 327 -9.31 -11.37 -0.45
CA VAL A 327 -8.20 -10.41 -0.38
C VAL A 327 -8.63 -9.14 -1.11
N ASP A 328 -8.51 -7.98 -0.46
CA ASP A 328 -9.02 -6.72 -1.01
C ASP A 328 -8.19 -6.24 -2.20
N PHE A 329 -6.86 -6.32 -2.11
CA PHE A 329 -5.95 -5.92 -3.18
C PHE A 329 -4.56 -6.55 -3.02
N ILE A 330 -3.72 -6.35 -4.03
CA ILE A 330 -2.32 -6.77 -4.07
C ILE A 330 -1.45 -5.51 -4.03
N GLY A 331 -0.60 -5.41 -2.99
CA GLY A 331 0.41 -4.36 -2.84
C GLY A 331 1.68 -4.69 -3.63
N ILE A 332 2.51 -3.68 -3.87
CA ILE A 332 3.78 -3.82 -4.59
C ILE A 332 4.96 -3.56 -3.65
N ASP A 333 5.90 -4.50 -3.59
CA ASP A 333 7.22 -4.29 -3.00
C ASP A 333 8.22 -4.11 -4.14
N THR A 334 8.89 -2.98 -4.16
CA THR A 334 9.78 -2.67 -5.29
C THR A 334 11.09 -2.06 -4.85
N TYR A 335 12.17 -2.69 -5.30
CA TYR A 335 13.57 -2.29 -5.07
C TYR A 335 14.30 -2.00 -6.39
N PHE A 336 13.60 -2.07 -7.52
CA PHE A 336 14.19 -1.91 -8.84
C PHE A 336 14.15 -0.45 -9.32
N PRO A 337 15.15 -0.02 -10.12
CA PRO A 337 15.20 1.35 -10.65
C PRO A 337 13.97 1.73 -11.48
N ASN A 338 13.39 0.79 -12.23
CA ASN A 338 12.23 1.01 -13.08
C ASN A 338 10.90 1.09 -12.33
N TYR A 339 10.89 1.87 -11.26
CA TYR A 339 9.76 2.07 -10.36
C TYR A 339 8.46 2.43 -11.07
N VAL A 340 8.50 3.42 -11.99
CA VAL A 340 7.34 3.90 -12.73
C VAL A 340 6.64 2.78 -13.51
N GLU A 341 7.43 1.91 -14.15
CA GLU A 341 6.91 0.78 -14.91
C GLU A 341 6.19 -0.22 -13.99
N TRP A 342 6.83 -0.61 -12.88
CA TRP A 342 6.27 -1.56 -11.94
C TRP A 342 5.01 -1.04 -11.25
N ALA A 343 5.02 0.18 -10.76
CA ALA A 343 3.86 0.79 -10.10
C ALA A 343 2.63 0.84 -11.04
N ARG A 344 2.84 1.13 -12.33
CA ARG A 344 1.76 1.12 -13.34
C ARG A 344 1.15 -0.28 -13.55
N LYS A 345 1.95 -1.36 -13.45
CA LYS A 345 1.46 -2.75 -13.59
C LYS A 345 0.51 -3.16 -12.46
N PHE A 346 0.68 -2.58 -11.26
CA PHE A 346 -0.17 -2.88 -10.10
C PHE A 346 -1.44 -2.03 -10.04
N LYS A 347 -1.47 -0.88 -10.70
CA LYS A 347 -2.69 -0.06 -10.81
C LYS A 347 -3.64 -0.65 -11.83
N ARG A 348 -4.77 -1.20 -11.38
CA ARG A 348 -5.81 -1.80 -12.22
C ARG A 348 -7.19 -1.33 -11.74
N PRO A 349 -8.27 -1.41 -12.57
CA PRO A 349 -9.63 -1.09 -12.13
C PRO A 349 -10.13 -1.92 -10.95
N ASP A 350 -9.62 -3.15 -10.84
CA ASP A 350 -9.92 -4.14 -9.80
C ASP A 350 -8.83 -4.24 -8.71
N ASN A 351 -7.79 -3.39 -8.77
CA ASN A 351 -6.69 -3.38 -7.82
C ASN A 351 -6.22 -1.93 -7.59
N PRO A 352 -6.67 -1.26 -6.50
CA PRO A 352 -6.13 0.04 -6.14
C PRO A 352 -4.63 -0.10 -5.82
N LEU A 353 -3.84 0.93 -6.15
CA LEU A 353 -2.42 0.90 -5.83
C LEU A 353 -2.21 1.19 -4.34
N PHE A 354 -1.44 0.34 -3.69
CA PHE A 354 -0.78 0.58 -2.43
C PHE A 354 0.68 0.15 -2.54
N VAL A 355 1.59 0.96 -2.01
CA VAL A 355 3.02 0.67 -1.98
C VAL A 355 3.43 0.46 -0.52
N PRO A 356 3.27 -0.76 0.01
CA PRO A 356 3.63 -1.05 1.39
C PRO A 356 5.13 -1.04 1.61
N GLU A 357 5.90 -1.42 0.57
CA GLU A 357 7.34 -1.59 0.66
C GLU A 357 8.02 -1.08 -0.61
N ALA A 358 8.75 0.01 -0.51
CA ALA A 358 9.44 0.61 -1.65
C ALA A 358 10.83 1.06 -1.26
N ASN A 359 11.83 0.38 -1.81
CA ASN A 359 13.22 0.75 -1.64
C ASN A 359 13.62 0.98 -0.16
N TYR A 360 14.89 1.21 0.13
CA TYR A 360 15.33 1.54 1.50
C TYR A 360 15.05 3.01 1.81
N ALA A 361 14.58 3.27 3.03
CA ALA A 361 14.51 4.63 3.57
C ALA A 361 15.89 5.31 3.51
N GLY A 362 15.92 6.61 3.29
CA GLY A 362 17.16 7.35 3.06
C GLY A 362 17.62 7.42 1.61
N ARG A 363 17.01 6.70 0.67
CA ARG A 363 17.29 6.87 -0.75
C ARG A 363 16.73 8.21 -1.26
N PRO A 364 17.46 8.89 -2.15
CA PRO A 364 17.08 10.24 -2.59
C PRO A 364 15.85 10.30 -3.51
N ASP A 365 15.47 9.19 -4.17
CA ASP A 365 14.35 9.08 -5.12
C ASP A 365 12.98 8.82 -4.46
N ILE A 366 12.95 8.52 -3.15
CA ILE A 366 11.73 8.15 -2.39
C ILE A 366 10.64 9.21 -2.51
N GLY A 367 11.00 10.50 -2.34
CA GLY A 367 10.02 11.57 -2.44
C GLY A 367 9.37 11.67 -3.81
N ALA A 368 10.14 11.55 -4.88
CA ALA A 368 9.63 11.56 -6.26
C ALA A 368 8.72 10.34 -6.53
N ASN A 369 9.10 9.16 -6.03
CA ASN A 369 8.28 7.95 -6.12
C ASN A 369 6.93 8.11 -5.40
N ALA A 370 6.91 8.72 -4.21
CA ALA A 370 5.69 9.00 -3.46
C ALA A 370 4.75 9.95 -4.23
N PHE A 371 5.29 11.06 -4.75
CA PHE A 371 4.52 12.01 -5.55
C PHE A 371 3.92 11.39 -6.81
N PHE A 372 4.69 10.54 -7.51
CA PHE A 372 4.20 9.83 -8.69
C PHE A 372 3.08 8.84 -8.34
N SER A 373 3.28 8.01 -7.33
CA SER A 373 2.29 7.00 -6.93
C SER A 373 0.97 7.60 -6.49
N ILE A 374 1.05 8.65 -5.67
CA ILE A 374 -0.13 9.34 -5.14
C ILE A 374 -0.78 10.21 -6.23
N GLY A 375 0.04 10.98 -6.97
CA GLY A 375 -0.44 11.97 -7.93
C GLY A 375 -0.92 11.39 -9.26
N GLU A 376 -0.24 10.37 -9.81
CA GLU A 376 -0.59 9.79 -11.11
C GLU A 376 -1.43 8.52 -10.98
N LEU A 377 -1.18 7.71 -9.94
CA LEU A 377 -1.78 6.40 -9.82
C LEU A 377 -2.85 6.31 -8.72
N ASP A 378 -3.19 7.44 -8.09
CA ASP A 378 -4.19 7.49 -7.02
C ASP A 378 -3.91 6.49 -5.88
N ALA A 379 -2.64 6.30 -5.50
CA ALA A 379 -2.26 5.32 -4.50
C ALA A 379 -2.93 5.59 -3.15
N ILE A 380 -3.34 4.53 -2.45
CA ILE A 380 -3.86 4.59 -1.07
C ILE A 380 -2.80 5.17 -0.13
N GLY A 381 -1.52 4.83 -0.39
CA GLY A 381 -0.39 5.30 0.38
C GLY A 381 0.94 4.84 -0.20
N TYR A 382 2.01 5.28 0.45
CA TYR A 382 3.38 4.98 0.09
C TYR A 382 4.25 4.81 1.35
N SER A 383 5.08 3.77 1.37
CA SER A 383 5.92 3.41 2.51
C SER A 383 7.29 2.92 2.03
N PRO A 384 8.41 3.57 2.39
CA PRO A 384 9.73 2.99 2.21
C PRO A 384 10.01 1.92 3.27
N PHE A 385 10.82 0.92 2.91
CA PHE A 385 11.30 -0.13 3.81
C PHE A 385 12.48 0.33 4.67
N GLY A 386 12.63 -0.29 5.85
CA GLY A 386 13.74 -0.03 6.77
C GLY A 386 13.71 1.40 7.30
N ILE A 387 12.51 1.89 7.62
CA ILE A 387 12.27 3.28 8.05
C ILE A 387 13.00 3.63 9.36
N ASP A 388 13.38 2.64 10.13
CA ASP A 388 14.14 2.75 11.37
C ASP A 388 15.66 2.59 11.18
N GLY A 389 16.13 2.42 9.93
CA GLY A 389 17.55 2.25 9.61
C GLY A 389 18.40 3.53 9.65
N PRO A 390 17.95 4.68 9.12
CA PRO A 390 18.67 5.94 9.22
C PRO A 390 18.86 6.39 10.67
N LYS A 391 19.99 7.02 10.98
CA LYS A 391 20.22 7.59 12.31
C LYS A 391 19.36 8.83 12.57
N ASP A 392 19.15 9.62 11.52
CA ASP A 392 18.26 10.77 11.49
C ASP A 392 17.83 11.04 10.03
N TYR A 393 16.79 11.85 9.86
CA TYR A 393 16.23 12.22 8.55
C TYR A 393 16.59 13.66 8.13
N SER A 394 17.55 14.30 8.79
CA SER A 394 17.87 15.73 8.55
C SER A 394 18.38 16.03 7.14
N LYS A 395 18.97 15.03 6.47
CA LYS A 395 19.53 15.15 5.10
C LYS A 395 18.69 14.44 4.04
N ASP A 396 17.60 13.79 4.43
CA ASP A 396 16.79 12.97 3.54
C ASP A 396 15.68 13.76 2.86
N THR A 397 15.27 13.30 1.70
CA THR A 397 14.17 13.91 0.93
C THR A 397 12.79 13.55 1.48
N LEU A 398 12.67 12.44 2.21
CA LEU A 398 11.40 11.90 2.70
C LEU A 398 10.61 12.88 3.59
N PRO A 399 11.19 13.51 4.63
CA PRO A 399 10.44 14.43 5.48
C PRO A 399 9.88 15.62 4.71
N GLY A 400 10.65 16.15 3.76
CA GLY A 400 10.22 17.25 2.89
C GLY A 400 9.03 16.85 2.01
N ALA A 401 9.11 15.68 1.40
CA ALA A 401 8.04 15.11 0.57
C ALA A 401 6.76 14.86 1.40
N PHE A 402 6.88 14.17 2.53
CA PHE A 402 5.73 13.82 3.37
C PHE A 402 5.10 15.05 4.01
N ARG A 403 5.89 16.06 4.41
CA ARG A 403 5.36 17.34 4.88
C ARG A 403 4.45 18.01 3.84
N VAL A 404 4.87 18.01 2.56
CA VAL A 404 4.07 18.58 1.47
C VAL A 404 2.83 17.73 1.19
N LEU A 405 2.99 16.41 1.05
CA LEU A 405 1.86 15.49 0.83
C LEU A 405 0.84 15.53 1.97
N LYS A 406 1.29 15.65 3.22
CA LYS A 406 0.41 15.79 4.39
C LYS A 406 -0.44 17.07 4.31
N GLN A 407 0.16 18.20 3.94
CA GLN A 407 -0.57 19.46 3.74
C GLN A 407 -1.60 19.35 2.62
N LEU A 408 -1.26 18.64 1.54
CA LEU A 408 -2.11 18.44 0.36
C LEU A 408 -3.13 17.30 0.52
N SER A 409 -3.06 16.50 1.58
CA SER A 409 -3.93 15.32 1.76
C SER A 409 -5.42 15.61 1.52
N PRO A 410 -6.04 16.70 2.02
CA PRO A 410 -7.44 16.97 1.74
C PRO A 410 -7.74 17.17 0.25
N LEU A 411 -6.86 17.86 -0.49
CA LEU A 411 -7.01 18.08 -1.93
C LEU A 411 -6.76 16.80 -2.72
N ILE A 412 -5.70 16.06 -2.39
CA ILE A 412 -5.37 14.76 -2.98
C ILE A 412 -6.56 13.81 -2.84
N LEU A 413 -7.05 13.62 -1.62
CA LEU A 413 -8.17 12.72 -1.33
C LEU A 413 -9.47 13.16 -2.02
N SER A 414 -9.67 14.47 -2.20
CA SER A 414 -10.79 14.98 -2.98
C SER A 414 -10.65 14.69 -4.47
N ALA A 415 -9.43 14.76 -5.02
CA ALA A 415 -9.14 14.60 -6.46
C ALA A 415 -9.00 13.14 -6.91
N GLN A 416 -8.61 12.24 -5.99
CA GLN A 416 -8.39 10.81 -6.28
C GLN A 416 -9.57 10.17 -7.01
N GLY A 417 -9.26 9.42 -8.07
CA GLY A 417 -10.24 8.68 -8.86
C GLY A 417 -11.13 9.55 -9.76
N LYS A 418 -10.97 10.88 -9.75
CA LYS A 418 -11.79 11.82 -10.53
C LYS A 418 -11.08 12.40 -11.76
N GLY A 419 -9.81 12.05 -11.98
CA GLY A 419 -9.02 12.61 -13.08
C GLY A 419 -8.65 14.08 -12.89
N GLN A 420 -8.71 14.60 -11.67
CA GLN A 420 -8.41 15.98 -11.29
C GLN A 420 -6.97 16.17 -10.78
N MET A 421 -6.14 15.15 -10.92
CA MET A 421 -4.75 15.17 -10.48
C MET A 421 -3.86 14.43 -11.48
N ARG A 422 -2.60 14.86 -11.63
CA ARG A 422 -1.54 14.20 -12.39
C ARG A 422 -0.27 14.21 -11.60
N GLY A 423 0.48 13.11 -11.66
CA GLY A 423 1.79 12.97 -11.05
C GLY A 423 2.88 12.76 -12.10
N PHE A 424 4.09 13.25 -11.82
CA PHE A 424 5.20 13.27 -12.75
C PHE A 424 6.47 12.81 -12.07
N LYS A 425 7.16 11.86 -12.69
CA LYS A 425 8.50 11.40 -12.39
C LYS A 425 9.14 10.87 -13.67
N ALA A 426 10.41 11.13 -13.88
CA ALA A 426 11.13 10.58 -15.01
C ALA A 426 11.16 9.05 -14.93
N PRO A 427 10.78 8.33 -16.00
CA PRO A 427 10.94 6.88 -16.06
C PRO A 427 12.41 6.49 -16.04
N VAL A 428 12.72 5.41 -15.33
CA VAL A 428 14.06 4.82 -15.28
C VAL A 428 13.94 3.39 -15.80
N THR A 429 14.90 2.95 -16.63
CA THR A 429 14.93 1.54 -17.05
C THR A 429 15.47 0.65 -15.93
N TYR A 430 15.34 -0.67 -16.10
CA TYR A 430 15.92 -1.62 -15.12
C TYR A 430 17.44 -1.47 -14.98
N GLU A 431 18.13 -1.10 -16.07
CA GLU A 431 19.59 -0.85 -16.11
C GLU A 431 19.96 0.51 -15.52
N GLY A 432 18.99 1.32 -15.05
CA GLY A 432 19.22 2.60 -14.39
C GLY A 432 19.30 3.81 -15.35
N LYS A 433 18.97 3.67 -16.63
CA LYS A 433 18.96 4.79 -17.59
C LYS A 433 17.70 5.63 -17.40
N VAL A 434 17.84 6.93 -17.19
CA VAL A 434 16.73 7.87 -16.97
C VAL A 434 16.22 8.45 -18.30
N ASP A 435 14.91 8.46 -18.49
CA ASP A 435 14.27 9.15 -19.60
C ASP A 435 14.01 10.62 -19.21
N VAL A 436 14.90 11.49 -19.68
CA VAL A 436 14.87 12.93 -19.36
C VAL A 436 13.93 13.75 -20.25
N ARG A 437 13.21 13.12 -21.21
CA ARG A 437 12.29 13.83 -22.10
C ARG A 437 11.13 14.43 -21.33
N PRO A 438 10.63 15.62 -21.77
CA PRO A 438 9.43 16.19 -21.21
C PRO A 438 8.23 15.24 -21.30
N GLN A 439 7.42 15.22 -20.25
CA GLN A 439 6.16 14.47 -20.20
C GLN A 439 4.98 15.37 -20.50
N THR A 440 3.94 14.81 -21.10
CA THR A 440 2.69 15.55 -21.37
C THR A 440 1.50 14.82 -20.73
N ALA A 441 0.56 15.60 -20.17
CA ALA A 441 -0.69 15.09 -19.63
C ALA A 441 -1.82 16.10 -19.83
N LYS A 442 -3.07 15.62 -19.99
CA LYS A 442 -4.26 16.48 -19.99
C LYS A 442 -4.81 16.60 -18.57
N LEU A 443 -5.17 17.82 -18.17
CA LEU A 443 -5.83 18.11 -16.90
C LEU A 443 -6.77 19.30 -17.05
N GLY A 444 -8.06 19.08 -16.87
CA GLY A 444 -9.08 20.08 -17.16
C GLY A 444 -9.05 20.52 -18.64
N GLY A 445 -9.16 21.80 -18.90
CA GLY A 445 -9.07 22.39 -20.23
C GLY A 445 -7.64 22.66 -20.72
N TYR A 446 -6.62 22.01 -20.11
CA TYR A 446 -5.21 22.28 -20.37
C TYR A 446 -4.43 21.01 -20.70
N THR A 447 -3.36 21.18 -21.48
CA THR A 447 -2.27 20.22 -21.64
C THR A 447 -1.09 20.71 -20.82
N LEU A 448 -0.64 19.89 -19.90
CA LEU A 448 0.57 20.10 -19.11
C LEU A 448 1.76 19.56 -19.88
N GLU A 449 2.83 20.33 -20.01
CA GLU A 449 4.14 19.88 -20.48
C GLU A 449 5.10 20.02 -19.28
N VAL A 450 5.68 18.90 -18.83
CA VAL A 450 6.46 18.85 -17.61
C VAL A 450 7.87 18.38 -17.92
N SER A 451 8.85 19.23 -17.61
CA SER A 451 10.28 18.94 -17.70
C SER A 451 10.86 18.73 -16.29
N PHE A 452 11.96 17.95 -16.22
CA PHE A 452 12.68 17.67 -14.97
C PHE A 452 13.96 18.49 -14.83
N ASN A 453 14.11 19.52 -15.66
CA ASN A 453 15.20 20.49 -15.64
C ASN A 453 14.69 21.87 -16.03
N ALA A 454 15.25 22.90 -15.42
CA ALA A 454 15.03 24.25 -15.89
C ALA A 454 15.79 24.47 -17.21
N PRO A 455 15.34 25.38 -18.11
CA PRO A 455 15.98 25.61 -19.41
C PRO A 455 17.45 26.01 -19.35
N TRP A 456 17.90 26.54 -18.23
CA TRP A 456 19.30 26.97 -18.00
C TRP A 456 20.18 25.92 -17.30
N GLU A 457 19.59 24.82 -16.79
CA GLU A 457 20.35 23.70 -16.21
C GLU A 457 20.89 22.80 -17.34
N LYS A 458 22.12 23.10 -17.81
CA LYS A 458 22.71 22.43 -18.99
C LYS A 458 23.44 21.13 -18.67
N ASP A 459 23.98 21.00 -17.45
CA ASP A 459 24.88 19.90 -17.06
C ASP A 459 24.27 18.97 -16.01
N LEU A 460 22.93 18.78 -16.08
CA LEU A 460 22.20 17.95 -15.14
C LEU A 460 22.51 16.47 -15.37
N LYS A 461 22.92 15.77 -14.31
CA LYS A 461 23.15 14.33 -14.36
C LYS A 461 21.81 13.57 -14.32
N GLU A 462 21.76 12.39 -14.91
CA GLU A 462 20.58 11.53 -14.84
C GLU A 462 20.15 11.25 -13.39
N SER A 463 21.11 11.07 -12.47
CA SER A 463 20.85 10.90 -11.03
C SER A 463 20.12 12.09 -10.39
N ASP A 464 20.35 13.31 -10.88
CA ASP A 464 19.69 14.50 -10.36
C ASP A 464 18.24 14.59 -10.88
N VAL A 465 17.98 14.04 -12.07
CA VAL A 465 16.63 13.95 -12.66
C VAL A 465 15.80 12.90 -11.95
N ASP A 466 16.38 11.75 -11.59
CA ASP A 466 15.66 10.66 -10.92
C ASP A 466 15.04 11.05 -9.56
N ILE A 467 15.67 12.00 -8.87
CA ILE A 467 15.19 12.51 -7.57
C ILE A 467 14.14 13.62 -7.68
N ARG A 468 13.77 14.02 -8.91
CA ARG A 468 12.80 15.07 -9.21
C ARG A 468 11.45 14.47 -9.52
N GLY A 469 10.40 15.14 -9.05
CA GLY A 469 9.03 14.73 -9.30
C GLY A 469 8.05 15.63 -8.60
N GLY A 470 6.79 15.48 -8.97
CA GLY A 470 5.74 16.31 -8.39
C GLY A 470 4.36 15.92 -8.87
N LEU A 471 3.38 16.70 -8.48
CA LEU A 471 1.99 16.55 -8.90
C LEU A 471 1.35 17.91 -9.20
N VAL A 472 0.29 17.86 -10.00
CA VAL A 472 -0.58 19.00 -10.30
C VAL A 472 -2.01 18.61 -9.96
N ILE A 473 -2.69 19.41 -9.14
CA ILE A 473 -4.10 19.23 -8.75
C ILE A 473 -4.90 20.39 -9.31
N GLN A 474 -5.97 20.11 -10.02
CA GLN A 474 -6.94 21.11 -10.42
C GLN A 474 -7.87 21.45 -9.25
N THR A 475 -7.91 22.71 -8.83
CA THR A 475 -8.75 23.21 -7.72
C THR A 475 -9.89 24.12 -8.19
N GLY A 476 -9.83 24.58 -9.41
CA GLY A 476 -10.86 25.38 -10.08
C GLY A 476 -10.77 25.26 -11.60
N GLU A 477 -11.62 25.95 -12.35
CA GLU A 477 -11.61 25.90 -13.82
C GLU A 477 -10.23 26.26 -14.38
N ASN A 478 -9.64 27.35 -13.86
CA ASN A 478 -8.34 27.89 -14.27
C ASN A 478 -7.35 27.96 -13.08
N GLU A 479 -7.60 27.24 -12.00
CA GLU A 479 -6.79 27.26 -10.79
C GLU A 479 -6.19 25.88 -10.51
N PHE A 480 -4.89 25.86 -10.21
CA PHE A 480 -4.14 24.64 -9.97
C PHE A 480 -3.20 24.79 -8.78
N ILE A 481 -2.96 23.70 -8.09
CA ILE A 481 -1.85 23.53 -7.16
C ILE A 481 -0.78 22.69 -7.87
N VAL A 482 0.45 23.21 -7.90
CA VAL A 482 1.65 22.49 -8.33
C VAL A 482 2.50 22.23 -7.11
N ALA A 483 2.90 20.98 -6.90
CA ALA A 483 3.75 20.63 -5.76
C ALA A 483 4.77 19.57 -6.16
N GLY A 484 5.95 19.66 -5.59
CA GLY A 484 7.04 18.74 -5.90
C GLY A 484 8.40 19.36 -5.72
N LYS A 485 9.39 18.75 -6.38
CA LYS A 485 10.81 19.13 -6.38
C LYS A 485 11.36 19.07 -7.78
N GLY A 486 12.00 20.16 -8.26
CA GLY A 486 12.80 20.20 -9.48
C GLY A 486 12.03 19.93 -10.79
N ILE A 487 10.74 20.20 -10.84
CA ILE A 487 9.94 20.12 -12.06
C ILE A 487 9.58 21.52 -12.57
N VAL A 488 9.44 21.63 -13.89
CA VAL A 488 8.95 22.81 -14.59
C VAL A 488 7.68 22.44 -15.34
N VAL A 489 6.59 23.18 -15.10
CA VAL A 489 5.27 22.91 -15.69
C VAL A 489 4.88 24.08 -16.59
N VAL A 490 4.66 23.79 -17.87
CA VAL A 490 4.08 24.70 -18.84
C VAL A 490 2.64 24.30 -19.13
N PHE A 491 1.72 25.25 -19.05
CA PHE A 491 0.32 25.03 -19.37
C PHE A 491 0.03 25.50 -20.80
N LYS A 492 -0.61 24.64 -21.59
CA LYS A 492 -1.09 24.93 -22.95
C LYS A 492 -2.59 24.72 -23.06
N ASP A 493 -3.25 25.43 -23.92
CA ASP A 493 -4.68 25.17 -24.22
C ASP A 493 -4.86 23.76 -24.78
N ALA A 494 -5.74 22.94 -24.19
CA ALA A 494 -5.94 21.55 -24.61
C ALA A 494 -6.44 21.43 -26.06
N ASP A 495 -7.16 22.47 -26.57
CA ASP A 495 -7.68 22.53 -27.92
C ASP A 495 -6.72 23.21 -28.90
N GLY A 496 -5.65 23.82 -28.42
CA GLY A 496 -4.68 24.56 -29.24
C GLY A 496 -5.23 25.86 -29.90
N LYS A 497 -6.35 26.39 -29.37
CA LYS A 497 -7.04 27.57 -29.98
C LYS A 497 -6.64 28.90 -29.35
N ALA A 498 -6.01 28.87 -28.20
CA ALA A 498 -5.60 30.04 -27.42
C ALA A 498 -4.19 29.90 -26.88
N ALA A 499 -3.51 31.00 -26.66
CA ALA A 499 -2.33 31.06 -25.80
C ALA A 499 -2.76 31.03 -24.32
N VAL A 500 -1.89 30.55 -23.47
CA VAL A 500 -2.10 30.47 -22.01
C VAL A 500 -1.05 31.31 -21.30
N GLY A 501 -1.48 32.17 -20.39
CA GLY A 501 -0.63 32.96 -19.51
C GLY A 501 -0.91 32.64 -18.05
N LEU A 502 0.08 32.90 -17.19
CA LEU A 502 -0.09 32.87 -15.74
C LEU A 502 -0.67 34.20 -15.28
N ASP A 503 -1.87 34.19 -14.73
CA ASP A 503 -2.51 35.37 -14.15
C ASP A 503 -1.89 35.71 -12.77
N LYS A 504 -1.80 34.67 -11.93
CA LYS A 504 -1.15 34.78 -10.61
C LYS A 504 -0.43 33.48 -10.28
N LEU A 505 0.80 33.59 -9.82
CA LEU A 505 1.57 32.48 -9.29
C LEU A 505 2.10 32.85 -7.89
N THR A 506 1.77 32.04 -6.89
CA THR A 506 2.23 32.29 -5.50
C THR A 506 2.82 31.01 -4.92
N GLU A 507 3.91 31.15 -4.18
CA GLU A 507 4.36 30.10 -3.28
C GLU A 507 3.59 30.18 -1.97
N GLY A 508 3.54 29.08 -1.21
CA GLY A 508 2.85 29.08 0.07
C GLY A 508 2.76 27.71 0.73
N SER A 509 1.86 27.62 1.68
CA SER A 509 1.60 26.39 2.43
C SER A 509 0.12 26.28 2.80
N PHE A 510 -0.33 25.04 3.07
CA PHE A 510 -1.63 24.85 3.71
C PHE A 510 -1.46 24.73 5.21
N VAL A 511 -2.16 25.60 5.95
CA VAL A 511 -2.25 25.60 7.41
C VAL A 511 -3.72 25.38 7.76
N ASP A 512 -4.01 24.33 8.52
CA ASP A 512 -5.38 23.94 8.88
C ASP A 512 -6.34 23.86 7.67
N GLY A 513 -5.82 23.33 6.55
CA GLY A 513 -6.57 23.17 5.29
C GLY A 513 -6.79 24.46 4.50
N LYS A 514 -6.27 25.60 4.95
CA LYS A 514 -6.38 26.91 4.27
C LYS A 514 -5.06 27.30 3.64
N TRP A 515 -5.13 27.83 2.41
CA TRP A 515 -3.97 28.38 1.73
C TRP A 515 -3.44 29.61 2.45
N LYS A 516 -2.19 29.57 2.88
CA LYS A 516 -1.42 30.71 3.39
C LYS A 516 -0.44 31.11 2.30
N GLU A 517 -0.75 32.24 1.66
CA GLU A 517 0.04 32.80 0.56
C GLU A 517 1.36 33.35 1.08
N GLY A 518 2.45 33.05 0.34
CA GLY A 518 3.78 33.62 0.51
C GLY A 518 4.08 34.68 -0.55
N ARG A 519 5.23 34.55 -1.26
CA ARG A 519 5.59 35.50 -2.30
C ARG A 519 4.76 35.30 -3.56
N TRP A 520 4.52 36.40 -4.27
CA TRP A 520 4.02 36.38 -5.65
C TRP A 520 5.22 36.23 -6.60
N LEU A 521 5.25 35.16 -7.35
CA LEU A 521 6.35 34.78 -8.25
C LEU A 521 6.06 35.31 -9.67
N ASN A 522 6.44 36.52 -9.99
CA ASN A 522 6.16 37.18 -11.27
C ASN A 522 7.40 37.60 -12.04
N GLY A 523 8.58 37.25 -11.57
CA GLY A 523 9.88 37.55 -12.18
C GLY A 523 10.58 36.30 -12.75
N ASP A 524 11.86 36.20 -12.46
CA ASP A 524 12.73 35.13 -12.98
C ASP A 524 12.29 33.75 -12.53
N GLU A 525 11.69 33.62 -11.33
CA GLU A 525 11.17 32.36 -10.78
C GLU A 525 10.08 31.72 -11.64
N SER A 526 9.38 32.52 -12.46
CA SER A 526 8.33 32.05 -13.38
C SER A 526 8.70 32.26 -14.86
N HIS A 527 9.95 32.64 -15.15
CA HIS A 527 10.40 33.07 -16.46
C HIS A 527 9.45 34.15 -17.05
N GLN A 528 9.18 35.17 -16.25
CA GLN A 528 8.23 36.26 -16.54
C GLN A 528 6.83 35.73 -16.93
N GLY A 529 6.27 34.82 -16.10
CA GLY A 529 4.91 34.30 -16.29
C GLY A 529 4.73 33.24 -17.36
N ARG A 530 5.81 32.54 -17.79
CA ARG A 530 5.73 31.50 -18.84
C ARG A 530 5.61 30.09 -18.31
N HIS A 531 6.08 29.82 -17.10
CA HIS A 531 6.00 28.50 -16.49
C HIS A 531 5.93 28.54 -14.96
N VAL A 532 5.52 27.41 -14.38
CA VAL A 532 5.64 27.15 -12.94
C VAL A 532 6.90 26.32 -12.72
N GLN A 533 7.84 26.82 -11.91
CA GLN A 533 9.08 26.11 -11.58
C GLN A 533 9.13 25.76 -10.11
N MET A 534 9.27 24.45 -9.82
CA MET A 534 9.50 23.97 -8.45
C MET A 534 10.99 24.01 -8.10
N PRO A 535 11.36 24.36 -6.86
CA PRO A 535 12.76 24.41 -6.44
C PRO A 535 13.43 23.02 -6.56
N ALA A 536 14.72 23.03 -6.90
CA ALA A 536 15.50 21.79 -7.08
C ALA A 536 16.08 21.26 -5.77
N ASP A 537 16.15 22.06 -4.72
CA ASP A 537 16.76 21.74 -3.43
C ASP A 537 15.76 21.22 -2.38
N GLY A 538 14.45 21.36 -2.63
CA GLY A 538 13.44 20.90 -1.69
C GLY A 538 12.05 20.76 -2.29
N PHE A 539 11.15 20.09 -1.56
CA PHE A 539 9.73 20.00 -1.91
C PHE A 539 8.99 21.27 -1.48
N ALA A 540 8.19 21.81 -2.39
CA ALA A 540 7.42 23.04 -2.21
C ALA A 540 6.01 22.92 -2.79
N ILE A 541 5.18 23.93 -2.51
CA ILE A 541 3.82 24.09 -3.05
C ILE A 541 3.71 25.47 -3.68
N GLN A 542 3.16 25.52 -4.88
CA GLN A 542 2.79 26.77 -5.56
C GLN A 542 1.34 26.68 -6.01
N LYS A 543 0.64 27.82 -5.94
CA LYS A 543 -0.71 27.99 -6.45
C LYS A 543 -0.67 28.88 -7.68
N VAL A 544 -1.30 28.43 -8.78
CA VAL A 544 -1.33 29.15 -10.05
C VAL A 544 -2.76 29.36 -10.53
N THR A 545 -3.06 30.57 -10.99
CA THR A 545 -4.25 30.90 -11.74
C THR A 545 -3.84 31.22 -13.19
N LEU A 546 -4.60 30.73 -14.15
CA LEU A 546 -4.31 30.86 -15.57
C LEU A 546 -5.35 31.74 -16.26
N TYR A 547 -4.94 32.32 -17.40
CA TYR A 547 -5.86 32.97 -18.34
C TYR A 547 -5.55 32.56 -19.78
N LYS A 548 -6.56 32.60 -20.64
CA LYS A 548 -6.42 32.33 -22.09
C LYS A 548 -6.58 33.61 -22.85
N PHE A 549 -5.76 33.78 -23.91
CA PHE A 549 -5.82 34.93 -24.80
C PHE A 549 -5.58 34.50 -26.25
N ARG A 550 -6.03 35.36 -27.19
CA ARG A 550 -5.93 35.15 -28.63
C ARG A 550 -5.33 36.36 -29.32
#